data_88f4178659dc1a456eac3857ec8b5fe9
#
_entry.id   88f4178659dc1a456eac3857ec8b5fe9
#
_cell.length_a   1.000
_cell.length_b   1.000
_cell.length_c   1.000
_cell.angle_alpha   90.00
_cell.angle_beta   90.00
_cell.angle_gamma   90.00
#
_symmetry.space_group_name_H-M   'P 1'
#
loop_
_entity.id
_entity.type
_entity.pdbx_description
1 polymer ?
#
loop_
_entity_poly.entity_id
_entity_poly.type
_entity_poly.pdbx_seq_one_letter_code
_entity_poly.pdbx_strand_id
1 'polypeptide(L)'
;MKRELPFGEDVKTTKRSVYLIADPFLRFWFRYINPNRSLLELGLVDQVYETCMHTFNHHVGSVWEDCARMSTAFLPIDTIQWKPAHRWWGPGTNRQPLELDVVAESIDGRHILLGEVKWEDRVDVAVLNSELKQKAGYLPFVKGRILHYAVWAKKIQGGKPSGCSVFGPDDVLMSLRR
;
A
#
# COMPACT_ATOMS: atom_id res chain seq x y z
N MET A 1 -1.19 12.37 -14.49
CA MET A 1 -1.98 12.23 -13.25
C MET A 1 -2.71 10.90 -13.24
N LYS A 2 -2.86 10.25 -12.07
CA LYS A 2 -3.64 9.02 -11.86
C LYS A 2 -4.82 9.38 -10.96
N ARG A 3 -6.03 9.01 -11.35
CA ARG A 3 -7.20 9.07 -10.47
C ARG A 3 -7.29 7.75 -9.72
N GLU A 4 -7.29 7.78 -8.42
CA GLU A 4 -7.44 6.62 -7.54
C GLU A 4 -8.81 6.61 -6.89
N LEU A 5 -9.42 5.43 -6.83
CA LEU A 5 -10.72 5.18 -6.24
C LEU A 5 -10.60 4.11 -5.16
N PRO A 6 -11.40 4.16 -4.11
CA PRO A 6 -11.48 3.06 -3.15
C PRO A 6 -11.93 1.78 -3.85
N PHE A 7 -11.41 0.64 -3.40
CA PHE A 7 -11.88 -0.67 -3.87
C PHE A 7 -13.42 -0.77 -3.88
N GLY A 8 -13.98 -1.28 -4.97
CA GLY A 8 -15.43 -1.48 -5.13
C GLY A 8 -16.24 -0.24 -5.51
N GLU A 9 -15.60 0.92 -5.66
CA GLU A 9 -16.28 2.15 -6.09
C GLU A 9 -16.36 2.26 -7.61
N ASP A 10 -17.49 2.74 -8.10
CA ASP A 10 -17.70 3.01 -9.53
C ASP A 10 -17.14 4.39 -9.93
N VAL A 11 -16.41 4.43 -11.06
CA VAL A 11 -15.77 5.64 -11.59
C VAL A 11 -16.75 6.77 -11.84
N LYS A 12 -18.01 6.45 -12.21
CA LYS A 12 -19.03 7.43 -12.62
C LYS A 12 -19.77 8.05 -11.45
N THR A 13 -19.95 7.29 -10.36
CA THR A 13 -20.84 7.68 -9.26
C THR A 13 -20.13 8.15 -8.02
N THR A 14 -18.87 7.72 -7.81
CA THR A 14 -18.15 8.05 -6.58
C THR A 14 -17.69 9.50 -6.52
N LYS A 15 -17.88 10.10 -5.33
CA LYS A 15 -17.28 11.38 -4.94
C LYS A 15 -15.97 11.18 -4.16
N ARG A 16 -15.60 9.93 -3.86
CA ARG A 16 -14.40 9.57 -3.09
C ARG A 16 -13.24 9.24 -4.03
N SER A 17 -12.73 10.23 -4.74
CA SER A 17 -11.56 10.03 -5.60
C SER A 17 -10.42 10.95 -5.21
N VAL A 18 -9.19 10.45 -5.34
CA VAL A 18 -7.95 11.20 -5.13
C VAL A 18 -7.18 11.27 -6.44
N TYR A 19 -6.63 12.44 -6.74
CA TYR A 19 -5.75 12.61 -7.89
C TYR A 19 -4.30 12.65 -7.42
N LEU A 20 -3.48 11.77 -7.97
CA LEU A 20 -2.07 11.62 -7.61
C LEU A 20 -1.19 11.82 -8.84
N ILE A 21 0.03 12.28 -8.61
CA ILE A 21 1.10 12.21 -9.61
C ILE A 21 1.47 10.73 -9.76
N ALA A 22 1.28 10.17 -10.96
CA ALA A 22 1.53 8.74 -11.20
C ALA A 22 3.03 8.39 -11.15
N ASP A 23 3.86 9.26 -11.69
CA ASP A 23 5.30 9.07 -11.81
C ASP A 23 6.00 9.31 -10.47
N PRO A 24 6.73 8.32 -9.91
CA PRO A 24 7.45 8.48 -8.63
C PRO A 24 8.55 9.54 -8.69
N PHE A 25 9.22 9.71 -9.83
CA PHE A 25 10.24 10.73 -10.02
C PHE A 25 9.63 12.14 -9.95
N LEU A 26 8.48 12.37 -10.60
CA LEU A 26 7.79 13.65 -10.49
C LEU A 26 7.27 13.90 -9.07
N ARG A 27 6.83 12.87 -8.35
CA ARG A 27 6.51 13.00 -6.91
C ARG A 27 7.72 13.45 -6.10
N PHE A 28 8.89 12.84 -6.35
CA PHE A 28 10.16 13.24 -5.74
C PHE A 28 10.53 14.67 -6.10
N TRP A 29 10.48 15.01 -7.40
CA TRP A 29 10.80 16.35 -7.91
C TRP A 29 9.99 17.44 -7.24
N PHE A 30 8.66 17.34 -7.26
CA PHE A 30 7.79 18.35 -6.67
C PHE A 30 7.84 18.41 -5.14
N ARG A 31 8.18 17.33 -4.51
CA ARG A 31 8.30 17.28 -3.04
C ARG A 31 9.62 17.84 -2.54
N TYR A 32 10.73 17.58 -3.23
CA TYR A 32 12.07 17.82 -2.71
C TYR A 32 12.89 18.79 -3.56
N ILE A 33 12.86 18.68 -4.86
CA ILE A 33 13.72 19.49 -5.72
C ILE A 33 13.11 20.88 -5.97
N ASN A 34 11.88 20.91 -6.45
CA ASN A 34 11.23 22.16 -6.82
C ASN A 34 11.11 23.18 -5.66
N PRO A 35 10.74 22.80 -4.41
CA PRO A 35 10.69 23.73 -3.28
C PRO A 35 12.05 24.26 -2.85
N ASN A 36 13.14 23.51 -3.11
CA ASN A 36 14.50 23.84 -2.70
C ASN A 36 15.36 24.34 -3.86
N ARG A 37 14.77 24.69 -4.99
CA ARG A 37 15.48 25.03 -6.22
C ARG A 37 16.49 26.16 -6.01
N SER A 38 16.12 27.23 -5.34
CA SER A 38 17.01 28.37 -5.07
C SER A 38 18.21 28.00 -4.20
N LEU A 39 18.04 27.09 -3.23
CA LEU A 39 19.15 26.61 -2.40
C LEU A 39 20.11 25.74 -3.24
N LEU A 40 19.57 24.91 -4.11
CA LEU A 40 20.36 24.07 -5.03
C LEU A 40 21.13 24.91 -6.05
N GLU A 41 20.53 25.97 -6.60
CA GLU A 41 21.18 26.93 -7.49
C GLU A 41 22.33 27.69 -6.80
N LEU A 42 22.27 27.89 -5.50
CA LEU A 42 23.35 28.45 -4.67
C LEU A 42 24.40 27.40 -4.26
N GLY A 43 24.25 26.13 -4.66
CA GLY A 43 25.17 25.06 -4.29
C GLY A 43 25.01 24.50 -2.87
N LEU A 44 23.95 24.85 -2.15
CA LEU A 44 23.68 24.39 -0.77
C LEU A 44 23.07 22.97 -0.76
N VAL A 45 23.73 22.02 -1.45
CA VAL A 45 23.23 20.66 -1.69
C VAL A 45 23.10 19.85 -0.40
N ASP A 46 24.10 19.94 0.49
CA ASP A 46 24.10 19.16 1.75
C ASP A 46 22.93 19.56 2.64
N GLN A 47 22.60 20.83 2.72
CA GLN A 47 21.51 21.36 3.50
C GLN A 47 20.15 20.87 2.98
N VAL A 48 19.98 20.82 1.66
CA VAL A 48 18.79 20.27 1.00
C VAL A 48 18.72 18.77 1.21
N TYR A 49 19.84 18.04 1.09
CA TYR A 49 19.91 16.60 1.32
C TYR A 49 19.44 16.23 2.73
N GLU A 50 19.97 16.86 3.75
CA GLU A 50 19.55 16.62 5.15
C GLU A 50 18.04 16.83 5.32
N THR A 51 17.53 17.96 4.81
CA THR A 51 16.09 18.25 4.85
C THR A 51 15.24 17.16 4.18
N CYS A 52 15.69 16.66 3.02
CA CYS A 52 15.02 15.59 2.29
C CYS A 52 15.01 14.28 3.07
N MET A 53 16.15 13.91 3.67
CA MET A 53 16.31 12.62 4.36
C MET A 53 15.37 12.45 5.55
N HIS A 54 14.96 13.51 6.23
CA HIS A 54 13.98 13.44 7.32
C HIS A 54 12.63 12.83 6.89
N THR A 55 12.22 13.02 5.64
CA THR A 55 10.92 12.53 5.15
C THR A 55 11.03 11.52 4.00
N PHE A 56 12.26 11.14 3.62
CA PHE A 56 12.51 10.28 2.46
C PHE A 56 11.90 8.88 2.63
N ASN A 57 11.98 8.31 3.81
CA ASN A 57 11.34 7.01 4.10
C ASN A 57 9.82 7.05 3.87
N HIS A 58 9.18 8.18 4.14
CA HIS A 58 7.76 8.35 3.86
C HIS A 58 7.46 8.42 2.35
N HIS A 59 8.36 9.06 1.59
CA HIS A 59 8.26 9.05 0.13
C HIS A 59 8.40 7.63 -0.45
N VAL A 60 9.42 6.89 0.00
CA VAL A 60 9.63 5.50 -0.41
C VAL A 60 8.46 4.61 0.01
N GLY A 61 7.90 4.82 1.20
CA GLY A 61 6.72 4.10 1.68
C GLY A 61 5.54 4.18 0.71
N SER A 62 5.25 5.36 0.18
CA SER A 62 4.18 5.53 -0.80
C SER A 62 4.43 4.81 -2.13
N VAL A 63 5.69 4.73 -2.56
CA VAL A 63 6.08 3.94 -3.76
C VAL A 63 6.00 2.45 -3.45
N TRP A 64 6.40 2.05 -2.25
CA TRP A 64 6.32 0.66 -1.79
C TRP A 64 4.88 0.14 -1.75
N GLU A 65 3.91 0.96 -1.31
CA GLU A 65 2.49 0.64 -1.39
C GLU A 65 2.02 0.42 -2.84
N ASP A 66 2.45 1.27 -3.79
CA ASP A 66 2.15 1.07 -5.20
C ASP A 66 2.75 -0.25 -5.73
N CYS A 67 3.99 -0.57 -5.37
CA CYS A 67 4.65 -1.84 -5.72
C CYS A 67 3.93 -3.05 -5.13
N ALA A 68 3.50 -2.98 -3.87
CA ALA A 68 2.74 -4.03 -3.21
C ALA A 68 1.42 -4.31 -3.96
N ARG A 69 0.67 -3.26 -4.32
CA ARG A 69 -0.56 -3.41 -5.11
C ARG A 69 -0.31 -4.01 -6.49
N MET A 70 0.71 -3.55 -7.20
CA MET A 70 1.07 -4.07 -8.52
C MET A 70 1.49 -5.54 -8.46
N SER A 71 2.21 -5.96 -7.43
CA SER A 71 2.71 -7.32 -7.27
C SER A 71 1.64 -8.34 -6.88
N THR A 72 0.53 -7.90 -6.30
CA THR A 72 -0.49 -8.77 -5.69
C THR A 72 -1.01 -9.85 -6.65
N ALA A 73 -1.28 -9.52 -7.91
CA ALA A 73 -1.78 -10.48 -8.90
C ALA A 73 -0.74 -11.53 -9.33
N PHE A 74 0.52 -11.36 -8.95
CA PHE A 74 1.65 -12.20 -9.38
C PHE A 74 2.31 -12.97 -8.23
N LEU A 75 1.98 -12.62 -7.00
CA LEU A 75 2.49 -13.28 -5.81
C LEU A 75 1.67 -14.54 -5.47
N PRO A 76 2.32 -15.60 -4.95
CA PRO A 76 1.65 -16.84 -4.55
C PRO A 76 0.92 -16.65 -3.20
N ILE A 77 -0.21 -15.97 -3.22
CA ILE A 77 -1.04 -15.74 -2.02
C ILE A 77 -2.12 -16.83 -1.96
N ASP A 78 -1.95 -17.80 -1.08
CA ASP A 78 -2.88 -18.92 -0.82
C ASP A 78 -3.33 -19.68 -2.08
N THR A 79 -2.46 -19.77 -3.10
CA THR A 79 -2.75 -20.42 -4.40
C THR A 79 -3.98 -19.86 -5.15
N ILE A 80 -4.44 -18.67 -4.77
CA ILE A 80 -5.60 -18.00 -5.35
C ILE A 80 -5.14 -17.03 -6.45
N GLN A 81 -5.91 -16.94 -7.53
CA GLN A 81 -5.70 -15.95 -8.57
C GLN A 81 -6.42 -14.65 -8.21
N TRP A 82 -5.65 -13.58 -8.03
CA TRP A 82 -6.13 -12.28 -7.63
C TRP A 82 -6.29 -11.33 -8.82
N LYS A 83 -7.36 -10.54 -8.80
CA LYS A 83 -7.51 -9.36 -9.65
C LYS A 83 -6.52 -8.28 -9.21
N PRO A 84 -6.29 -7.23 -10.03
CA PRO A 84 -5.48 -6.08 -9.61
C PRO A 84 -5.95 -5.52 -8.27
N ALA A 85 -4.99 -5.27 -7.38
CA ALA A 85 -5.28 -4.74 -6.07
C ALA A 85 -5.52 -3.23 -6.09
N HIS A 86 -6.34 -2.76 -5.17
CA HIS A 86 -6.68 -1.37 -4.95
C HIS A 86 -6.46 -1.01 -3.47
N ARG A 87 -6.33 0.26 -3.18
CA ARG A 87 -6.46 0.82 -1.85
C ARG A 87 -7.94 0.95 -1.50
N TRP A 88 -8.27 0.88 -0.23
CA TRP A 88 -9.62 1.22 0.24
C TRP A 88 -9.55 2.20 1.40
N TRP A 89 -10.45 3.19 1.38
CA TRP A 89 -10.65 4.16 2.44
C TRP A 89 -12.11 4.56 2.52
N GLY A 90 -12.59 4.76 3.74
CA GLY A 90 -13.97 5.17 3.96
C GLY A 90 -14.44 4.87 5.37
N PRO A 91 -15.70 5.17 5.67
CA PRO A 91 -16.28 4.80 6.95
C PRO A 91 -16.50 3.30 7.04
N GLY A 92 -16.06 2.70 8.14
CA GLY A 92 -16.46 1.34 8.52
C GLY A 92 -17.94 1.25 8.89
N THR A 93 -18.43 0.02 9.11
CA THR A 93 -19.81 -0.21 9.59
C THR A 93 -20.07 0.42 10.95
N ASN A 94 -19.03 0.65 11.74
CA ASN A 94 -19.03 1.41 12.99
C ASN A 94 -18.93 2.94 12.81
N ARG A 95 -18.97 3.44 11.57
CA ARG A 95 -18.84 4.85 11.17
C ARG A 95 -17.47 5.49 11.46
N GLN A 96 -16.48 4.72 11.92
CA GLN A 96 -15.12 5.21 12.08
C GLN A 96 -14.38 5.17 10.74
N PRO A 97 -13.47 6.15 10.46
CA PRO A 97 -12.65 6.12 9.27
C PRO A 97 -11.70 4.92 9.34
N LEU A 98 -11.65 4.16 8.25
CA LEU A 98 -10.76 3.02 8.07
C LEU A 98 -10.03 3.15 6.73
N GLU A 99 -8.84 2.59 6.70
CA GLU A 99 -8.01 2.53 5.51
C GLU A 99 -7.31 1.16 5.44
N LEU A 100 -7.16 0.67 4.19
CA LEU A 100 -6.39 -0.52 3.85
C LEU A 100 -5.52 -0.21 2.64
N ASP A 101 -4.25 -0.57 2.71
CA ASP A 101 -3.28 -0.30 1.66
C ASP A 101 -3.48 -1.20 0.43
N VAL A 102 -3.91 -2.45 0.67
CA VAL A 102 -4.13 -3.47 -0.37
C VAL A 102 -5.45 -4.17 -0.14
N VAL A 103 -6.32 -4.11 -1.13
CA VAL A 103 -7.54 -4.92 -1.20
C VAL A 103 -7.64 -5.52 -2.61
N ALA A 104 -7.78 -6.83 -2.70
CA ALA A 104 -7.99 -7.52 -3.98
C ALA A 104 -9.11 -8.56 -3.86
N GLU A 105 -9.86 -8.72 -4.93
CA GLU A 105 -10.85 -9.79 -5.09
C GLU A 105 -10.24 -10.91 -5.91
N SER A 106 -10.58 -12.16 -5.60
CA SER A 106 -10.23 -13.29 -6.45
C SER A 106 -10.98 -13.25 -7.78
N ILE A 107 -10.45 -13.95 -8.80
CA ILE A 107 -11.10 -13.99 -10.12
C ILE A 107 -12.52 -14.60 -10.02
N ASP A 108 -12.73 -15.60 -9.17
CA ASP A 108 -14.04 -16.23 -8.95
C ASP A 108 -14.98 -15.42 -8.04
N GLY A 109 -14.50 -14.31 -7.48
CA GLY A 109 -15.27 -13.40 -6.66
C GLY A 109 -15.61 -13.91 -5.25
N ARG A 110 -15.09 -15.06 -4.81
CA ARG A 110 -15.42 -15.66 -3.50
C ARG A 110 -14.48 -15.23 -2.38
N HIS A 111 -13.26 -14.79 -2.72
CA HIS A 111 -12.21 -14.46 -1.77
C HIS A 111 -11.86 -12.97 -1.83
N ILE A 112 -11.54 -12.42 -0.68
CA ILE A 112 -11.02 -11.05 -0.53
C ILE A 112 -9.69 -11.10 0.20
N LEU A 113 -8.69 -10.48 -0.39
CA LEU A 113 -7.40 -10.22 0.23
C LEU A 113 -7.42 -8.85 0.89
N LEU A 114 -7.00 -8.80 2.14
CA LEU A 114 -6.78 -7.59 2.92
C LEU A 114 -5.29 -7.49 3.26
N GLY A 115 -4.68 -6.35 3.00
CA GLY A 115 -3.26 -6.18 3.21
C GLY A 115 -2.85 -4.84 3.78
N GLU A 116 -1.74 -4.88 4.53
CA GLU A 116 -1.06 -3.71 5.10
C GLU A 116 0.37 -3.64 4.57
N VAL A 117 0.87 -2.45 4.35
CA VAL A 117 2.18 -2.20 3.75
C VAL A 117 3.00 -1.30 4.66
N LYS A 118 4.22 -1.73 5.02
CA LYS A 118 5.11 -0.96 5.89
C LYS A 118 6.53 -0.88 5.32
N TRP A 119 7.06 0.33 5.21
CA TRP A 119 8.44 0.59 4.84
C TRP A 119 9.25 1.01 6.07
N GLU A 120 9.42 0.08 7.00
CA GLU A 120 10.10 0.28 8.27
C GLU A 120 11.15 -0.82 8.50
N ASP A 121 12.21 -0.49 9.26
CA ASP A 121 13.29 -1.44 9.54
C ASP A 121 12.93 -2.49 10.60
N ARG A 122 11.79 -2.31 11.28
CA ARG A 122 11.29 -3.27 12.28
C ARG A 122 9.76 -3.32 12.20
N VAL A 123 9.25 -4.35 11.55
CA VAL A 123 7.82 -4.56 11.38
C VAL A 123 7.39 -5.80 12.14
N ASP A 124 6.55 -5.64 13.13
CA ASP A 124 5.89 -6.76 13.81
C ASP A 124 4.66 -7.20 13.02
N VAL A 125 4.85 -8.28 12.26
CA VAL A 125 3.80 -8.81 11.38
C VAL A 125 2.63 -9.39 12.18
N ALA A 126 2.86 -9.90 13.39
CA ALA A 126 1.79 -10.47 14.21
C ALA A 126 0.82 -9.37 14.68
N VAL A 127 1.36 -8.21 15.07
CA VAL A 127 0.55 -7.04 15.43
C VAL A 127 -0.25 -6.57 14.22
N LEU A 128 0.37 -6.36 13.07
CA LEU A 128 -0.33 -5.91 11.85
C LEU A 128 -1.42 -6.89 11.40
N ASN A 129 -1.17 -8.19 11.47
CA ASN A 129 -2.17 -9.21 11.15
C ASN A 129 -3.37 -9.16 12.10
N SER A 130 -3.12 -8.91 13.39
CA SER A 130 -4.19 -8.73 14.38
C SER A 130 -5.04 -7.48 14.09
N GLU A 131 -4.38 -6.37 13.74
CA GLU A 131 -5.05 -5.12 13.35
C GLU A 131 -5.87 -5.29 12.07
N LEU A 132 -5.33 -5.99 11.04
CA LEU A 132 -6.06 -6.31 9.82
C LEU A 132 -7.32 -7.13 10.11
N LYS A 133 -7.23 -8.14 10.97
CA LYS A 133 -8.39 -8.95 11.39
C LYS A 133 -9.43 -8.11 12.13
N GLN A 134 -9.00 -7.18 12.96
CA GLN A 134 -9.90 -6.26 13.64
C GLN A 134 -10.58 -5.30 12.64
N LYS A 135 -9.82 -4.69 11.72
CA LYS A 135 -10.35 -3.83 10.65
C LYS A 135 -11.38 -4.59 9.81
N ALA A 136 -11.10 -5.87 9.47
CA ALA A 136 -11.98 -6.71 8.65
C ALA A 136 -13.41 -6.80 9.19
N GLY A 137 -13.58 -6.83 10.51
CA GLY A 137 -14.90 -6.87 11.15
C GLY A 137 -15.79 -5.65 10.87
N TYR A 138 -15.19 -4.55 10.41
CA TYR A 138 -15.90 -3.29 10.14
C TYR A 138 -15.97 -2.92 8.65
N LEU A 139 -15.44 -3.75 7.75
CA LEU A 139 -15.45 -3.45 6.31
C LEU A 139 -16.81 -3.78 5.69
N PRO A 140 -17.39 -2.87 4.88
CA PRO A 140 -18.75 -3.05 4.35
C PRO A 140 -18.85 -4.11 3.24
N PHE A 141 -17.71 -4.52 2.62
CA PHE A 141 -17.69 -5.37 1.44
C PHE A 141 -17.23 -6.83 1.70
N VAL A 142 -16.96 -7.21 2.94
CA VAL A 142 -16.42 -8.55 3.26
C VAL A 142 -17.50 -9.60 3.56
N LYS A 143 -18.77 -9.20 3.73
CA LYS A 143 -19.85 -10.12 4.09
C LYS A 143 -20.03 -11.21 3.04
N GLY A 144 -20.01 -12.48 3.46
CA GLY A 144 -20.17 -13.64 2.57
C GLY A 144 -18.92 -13.99 1.75
N ARG A 145 -17.76 -13.42 2.07
CA ARG A 145 -16.47 -13.67 1.41
C ARG A 145 -15.51 -14.41 2.34
N ILE A 146 -14.61 -15.18 1.75
CA ILE A 146 -13.50 -15.82 2.47
C ILE A 146 -12.35 -14.81 2.52
N LEU A 147 -11.83 -14.53 3.72
CA LEU A 147 -10.82 -13.50 3.93
C LEU A 147 -9.42 -14.09 3.98
N HIS A 148 -8.50 -13.43 3.29
CA HIS A 148 -7.08 -13.69 3.28
C HIS A 148 -6.33 -12.45 3.74
N TYR A 149 -5.18 -12.65 4.37
CA TYR A 149 -4.40 -11.57 4.95
C TYR A 149 -2.97 -11.61 4.42
N ALA A 150 -2.43 -10.45 4.10
CA ALA A 150 -1.03 -10.32 3.71
C ALA A 150 -0.41 -9.04 4.23
N VAL A 151 0.89 -9.10 4.47
CA VAL A 151 1.71 -7.95 4.89
C VAL A 151 2.90 -7.82 3.95
N TRP A 152 3.11 -6.62 3.44
CA TRP A 152 4.30 -6.23 2.70
C TRP A 152 5.19 -5.39 3.61
N ALA A 153 6.38 -5.88 3.95
CA ALA A 153 7.25 -5.23 4.90
C ALA A 153 8.69 -5.10 4.38
N LYS A 154 9.34 -3.95 4.63
CA LYS A 154 10.76 -3.75 4.31
C LYS A 154 11.63 -4.75 5.08
N LYS A 155 11.39 -4.87 6.39
CA LYS A 155 12.13 -5.77 7.27
C LYS A 155 11.23 -6.32 8.37
N ILE A 156 11.22 -7.62 8.53
CA ILE A 156 10.35 -8.31 9.48
C ILE A 156 11.08 -8.49 10.82
N GLN A 157 10.38 -8.20 11.90
CA GLN A 157 10.78 -8.57 13.25
C GLN A 157 9.85 -9.68 13.75
N GLY A 158 10.41 -10.76 14.30
CA GLY A 158 9.65 -11.90 14.78
C GLY A 158 9.33 -12.94 13.71
N GLY A 159 8.42 -13.85 14.04
CA GLY A 159 7.97 -14.93 13.15
C GLY A 159 6.82 -14.53 12.22
N LYS A 160 6.63 -15.30 11.15
CA LYS A 160 5.45 -15.16 10.29
C LYS A 160 4.22 -15.76 10.97
N PRO A 161 3.15 -15.01 11.21
CA PRO A 161 1.94 -15.56 11.85
C PRO A 161 1.22 -16.53 10.92
N SER A 162 0.57 -17.53 11.47
CA SER A 162 -0.27 -18.44 10.72
C SER A 162 -1.45 -17.70 10.07
N GLY A 163 -1.76 -18.05 8.81
CA GLY A 163 -2.88 -17.46 8.06
C GLY A 163 -2.63 -16.02 7.63
N CYS A 164 -1.36 -15.63 7.46
CA CYS A 164 -0.95 -14.35 6.86
C CYS A 164 0.24 -14.56 5.94
N SER A 165 0.10 -14.20 4.69
CA SER A 165 1.19 -14.16 3.72
C SER A 165 2.09 -12.95 3.98
N VAL A 166 3.41 -13.12 3.85
CA VAL A 166 4.37 -12.05 4.17
C VAL A 166 5.40 -11.93 3.06
N PHE A 167 5.51 -10.73 2.50
CA PHE A 167 6.36 -10.44 1.35
C PHE A 167 7.35 -9.32 1.66
N GLY A 168 8.60 -9.53 1.24
CA GLY A 168 9.66 -8.52 1.30
C GLY A 168 9.92 -7.87 -0.05
N PRO A 169 10.90 -6.93 -0.11
CA PRO A 169 11.28 -6.26 -1.35
C PRO A 169 11.70 -7.23 -2.48
N ASP A 170 12.42 -8.28 -2.15
CA ASP A 170 12.89 -9.26 -3.14
C ASP A 170 11.71 -10.01 -3.77
N ASP A 171 10.74 -10.45 -2.98
CA ASP A 171 9.53 -11.13 -3.47
C ASP A 171 8.77 -10.26 -4.46
N VAL A 172 8.57 -9.00 -4.09
CA VAL A 172 7.85 -8.00 -4.90
C VAL A 172 8.60 -7.71 -6.20
N LEU A 173 9.90 -7.41 -6.11
CA LEU A 173 10.71 -7.08 -7.28
C LEU A 173 10.81 -8.27 -8.24
N MET A 174 10.96 -9.49 -7.74
CA MET A 174 10.98 -10.69 -8.57
C MET A 174 9.64 -10.93 -9.26
N SER A 175 8.53 -10.70 -8.59
CA SER A 175 7.19 -10.86 -9.17
C SER A 175 6.88 -9.85 -10.29
N LEU A 176 7.51 -8.66 -10.24
CA LEU A 176 7.33 -7.58 -11.21
C LEU A 176 8.33 -7.61 -12.39
N ARG A 177 9.40 -8.42 -12.32
CA ARG A 177 10.34 -8.65 -13.42
C ARG A 177 9.72 -9.63 -14.43
N ARG A 178 9.03 -9.09 -15.42
CA ARG A 178 8.46 -9.86 -16.53
C ARG A 178 8.91 -9.30 -17.86
#